data_7d46696bfd653aaf73a3d34d23123028
#
_entry.id   7d46696bfd653aaf73a3d34d23123028
#
_cell.length_a   1.000
_cell.length_b   1.000
_cell.length_c   1.000
_cell.angle_alpha   90.00
_cell.angle_beta   90.00
_cell.angle_gamma   90.00
#
_symmetry.space_group_name_H-M   'P 1'
#
loop_
_entity.id
_entity.type
_entity.pdbx_description
1 polymer ?
#
loop_
_entity_poly.entity_id
_entity_poly.type
_entity_poly.pdbx_seq_one_letter_code
_entity_poly.pdbx_strand_id
1 'polypeptide(L)'
;MRAVQRTAFLLLAAAMLIAAALLPSSRKPPQDTETEKTAVYVYRGYGAATDAPWDGKSLDFAVHRFRHLLEKYFPEGHSVYLAVVPDKAEFTVPPEGYVPAGAQETSAYLTERLDAEAVDIAPLLTLEDYYRTDPHWRQEQLRPVAETLLRAMGAAVPETADETLCALEGEFRGSYWGKTEESLQPDVLSYLTSPGLEGCTVYNYETDSTGGVYDYAAAQDAPYDLFLSGSRSLLRIENPAADRERVLVVFRDSFGSSLIPLLAEGYGTVYAVDIRYIASDALQRVVSFPQGADVLFLYSTTVLHNSITLK
;
A
#
# COMPACT_ATOMS: atom_id res chain seq x y z
N MET A 1 -12.44 -31.69 52.16
CA MET A 1 -11.22 -31.01 51.79
C MET A 1 -11.17 -30.39 50.40
N ARG A 2 -11.83 -30.96 49.33
CA ARG A 2 -11.78 -30.41 47.97
C ARG A 2 -12.64 -29.11 47.74
N ALA A 3 -13.65 -28.86 48.51
CA ALA A 3 -14.51 -27.67 48.36
C ALA A 3 -13.84 -26.40 48.94
N VAL A 4 -13.12 -26.51 50.06
CA VAL A 4 -12.47 -25.38 50.73
C VAL A 4 -11.29 -24.83 49.89
N GLN A 5 -10.58 -25.70 49.15
CA GLN A 5 -9.49 -25.27 48.27
C GLN A 5 -9.95 -24.50 47.06
N ARG A 6 -11.14 -24.83 46.51
CA ARG A 6 -11.72 -24.10 45.37
C ARG A 6 -12.18 -22.69 45.74
N THR A 7 -12.74 -22.52 46.93
CA THR A 7 -13.21 -21.19 47.40
C THR A 7 -12.02 -20.27 47.72
N ALA A 8 -10.90 -20.80 48.26
CA ALA A 8 -9.70 -20.02 48.51
C ALA A 8 -9.03 -19.54 47.21
N PHE A 9 -9.03 -20.36 46.14
CA PHE A 9 -8.46 -20.00 44.84
C PHE A 9 -9.28 -18.93 44.12
N LEU A 10 -10.61 -18.96 44.21
CA LEU A 10 -11.51 -17.95 43.65
C LEU A 10 -11.41 -16.60 44.37
N LEU A 11 -11.20 -16.60 45.69
CA LEU A 11 -11.02 -15.38 46.46
C LEU A 11 -9.65 -14.74 46.21
N LEU A 12 -8.58 -15.53 45.96
CA LEU A 12 -7.27 -14.98 45.60
C LEU A 12 -7.26 -14.39 44.17
N ALA A 13 -7.97 -14.99 43.21
CA ALA A 13 -8.13 -14.46 41.87
C ALA A 13 -8.93 -13.16 41.82
N ALA A 14 -10.00 -13.05 42.66
CA ALA A 14 -10.79 -11.83 42.78
C ALA A 14 -9.98 -10.70 43.45
N ALA A 15 -9.14 -11.00 44.45
CA ALA A 15 -8.30 -10.00 45.13
C ALA A 15 -7.18 -9.46 44.18
N MET A 16 -6.63 -10.28 43.28
CA MET A 16 -5.65 -9.81 42.28
C MET A 16 -6.29 -8.93 41.21
N LEU A 17 -7.53 -9.20 40.81
CA LEU A 17 -8.28 -8.34 39.86
C LEU A 17 -8.67 -6.99 40.46
N ILE A 18 -8.97 -6.92 41.74
CA ILE A 18 -9.31 -5.66 42.45
C ILE A 18 -8.02 -4.84 42.74
N ALA A 19 -6.90 -5.46 43.00
CA ALA A 19 -5.61 -4.77 43.19
C ALA A 19 -5.07 -4.16 41.89
N ALA A 20 -5.37 -4.75 40.73
CA ALA A 20 -5.00 -4.20 39.43
C ALA A 20 -5.85 -2.98 39.04
N ALA A 21 -7.06 -2.83 39.60
CA ALA A 21 -7.97 -1.71 39.33
C ALA A 21 -7.74 -0.47 40.25
N LEU A 22 -6.88 -0.57 41.26
CA LEU A 22 -6.63 0.48 42.24
C LEU A 22 -5.25 1.13 42.18
N LEU A 23 -4.41 0.74 41.21
CA LEU A 23 -3.17 1.47 40.94
C LEU A 23 -3.51 2.73 40.13
N PRO A 24 -3.22 3.94 40.65
CA PRO A 24 -3.42 5.14 39.87
C PRO A 24 -2.51 5.03 38.62
N SER A 25 -3.13 5.04 37.43
CA SER A 25 -2.47 5.16 36.15
C SER A 25 -1.82 6.54 36.04
N SER A 26 -0.66 6.71 36.67
CA SER A 26 0.17 7.90 36.55
C SER A 26 1.14 7.84 35.35
N ARG A 27 0.83 7.04 34.34
CA ARG A 27 1.43 7.26 33.03
C ARG A 27 0.66 8.40 32.36
N LYS A 28 1.20 9.64 32.52
CA LYS A 28 0.92 10.67 31.51
C LYS A 28 1.05 10.00 30.16
N PRO A 29 0.07 10.14 29.27
CA PRO A 29 0.28 9.78 27.87
C PRO A 29 1.57 10.50 27.44
N PRO A 30 2.42 9.89 26.58
CA PRO A 30 3.55 10.62 26.02
C PRO A 30 2.99 11.95 25.54
N GLN A 31 3.61 13.06 25.96
CA GLN A 31 3.32 14.36 25.39
C GLN A 31 3.47 14.15 23.90
N ASP A 32 2.39 14.44 23.17
CA ASP A 32 2.44 14.58 21.73
C ASP A 32 3.66 15.46 21.44
N THR A 33 4.74 14.87 20.98
CA THR A 33 5.68 15.59 20.15
C THR A 33 4.78 16.15 19.07
N GLU A 34 4.69 17.49 18.97
CA GLU A 34 4.05 18.15 17.85
C GLU A 34 4.57 17.47 16.59
N THR A 35 3.83 16.48 16.11
CA THR A 35 3.93 16.02 14.74
C THR A 35 3.61 17.27 13.95
N GLU A 36 4.60 17.83 13.27
CA GLU A 36 4.38 18.92 12.31
C GLU A 36 3.17 18.49 11.50
N LYS A 37 2.07 19.26 11.66
CA LYS A 37 0.85 18.95 10.94
C LYS A 37 1.19 18.99 9.47
N THR A 38 1.13 17.85 8.79
CA THR A 38 1.20 17.77 7.33
C THR A 38 0.36 18.90 6.74
N ALA A 39 1.02 19.88 6.16
CA ALA A 39 0.35 20.98 5.51
C ALA A 39 -0.07 20.55 4.10
N VAL A 40 -1.35 20.73 3.79
CA VAL A 40 -1.86 20.52 2.44
C VAL A 40 -1.97 21.89 1.76
N TYR A 41 -1.37 22.03 0.59
CA TYR A 41 -1.42 23.24 -0.23
C TYR A 41 -2.10 22.93 -1.57
N VAL A 42 -2.50 23.98 -2.29
CA VAL A 42 -3.12 23.85 -3.61
C VAL A 42 -2.18 24.36 -4.69
N TYR A 43 -2.01 23.56 -5.73
CA TYR A 43 -1.29 23.95 -6.94
C TYR A 43 -2.14 23.59 -8.16
N ARG A 44 -2.50 24.59 -8.99
CA ARG A 44 -3.31 24.40 -10.20
C ARG A 44 -4.62 23.64 -9.96
N GLY A 45 -5.24 23.78 -8.78
CA GLY A 45 -6.47 23.09 -8.39
C GLY A 45 -6.27 21.65 -7.86
N TYR A 46 -5.03 21.22 -7.62
CA TYR A 46 -4.68 19.95 -7.00
C TYR A 46 -4.16 20.20 -5.58
N GLY A 47 -4.68 19.44 -4.61
CA GLY A 47 -4.10 19.39 -3.27
C GLY A 47 -2.85 18.53 -3.28
N ALA A 48 -1.77 19.01 -2.66
CA ALA A 48 -0.55 18.27 -2.40
C ALA A 48 -0.09 18.52 -0.96
N ALA A 49 0.69 17.59 -0.40
CA ALA A 49 1.11 17.64 0.99
C ALA A 49 2.63 17.88 1.13
N THR A 50 3.03 18.40 2.30
CA THR A 50 4.44 18.61 2.66
C THR A 50 4.87 17.56 3.68
N ASP A 51 4.68 16.28 3.37
CA ASP A 51 4.83 15.17 4.33
C ASP A 51 5.96 14.17 3.97
N ALA A 52 6.67 14.39 2.87
CA ALA A 52 7.74 13.53 2.42
C ALA A 52 9.04 14.30 2.08
N PRO A 53 9.66 15.00 3.04
CA PRO A 53 11.02 15.51 2.84
C PRO A 53 12.01 14.35 2.84
N TRP A 54 13.19 14.56 2.27
CA TRP A 54 14.24 13.54 2.28
C TRP A 54 14.64 13.12 3.71
N ASP A 55 14.53 11.81 4.00
CA ASP A 55 14.99 11.19 5.25
C ASP A 55 15.81 9.93 4.98
N GLY A 56 17.15 10.06 5.00
CA GLY A 56 18.07 8.92 4.79
C GLY A 56 17.98 7.86 5.89
N LYS A 57 17.63 8.23 7.14
CA LYS A 57 17.47 7.23 8.23
C LYS A 57 16.23 6.39 8.01
N SER A 58 15.16 7.01 7.51
CA SER A 58 13.95 6.28 7.15
C SER A 58 14.24 5.31 6.00
N LEU A 59 15.00 5.74 4.99
CA LEU A 59 15.40 4.86 3.88
C LEU A 59 16.27 3.69 4.37
N ASP A 60 17.22 3.91 5.29
CA ASP A 60 18.03 2.84 5.88
C ASP A 60 17.14 1.81 6.63
N PHE A 61 16.10 2.28 7.31
CA PHE A 61 15.13 1.40 7.96
C PHE A 61 14.34 0.59 6.94
N ALA A 62 13.88 1.21 5.83
CA ALA A 62 13.21 0.51 4.75
C ALA A 62 14.11 -0.56 4.13
N VAL A 63 15.38 -0.25 3.83
CA VAL A 63 16.38 -1.21 3.33
C VAL A 63 16.51 -2.40 4.27
N HIS A 64 16.62 -2.15 5.58
CA HIS A 64 16.72 -3.23 6.57
C HIS A 64 15.49 -4.14 6.55
N ARG A 65 14.28 -3.57 6.45
CA ARG A 65 13.04 -4.34 6.37
C ARG A 65 12.94 -5.16 5.09
N PHE A 66 13.30 -4.57 3.95
CA PHE A 66 13.25 -5.27 2.66
C PHE A 66 14.28 -6.40 2.59
N ARG A 67 15.51 -6.18 3.07
CA ARG A 67 16.50 -7.26 3.20
C ARG A 67 16.01 -8.41 4.07
N HIS A 68 15.42 -8.10 5.22
CA HIS A 68 14.87 -9.11 6.10
C HIS A 68 13.78 -9.95 5.41
N LEU A 69 12.90 -9.33 4.63
CA LEU A 69 11.89 -10.04 3.84
C LEU A 69 12.53 -10.94 2.78
N LEU A 70 13.52 -10.42 2.03
CA LEU A 70 14.21 -11.17 0.99
C LEU A 70 14.95 -12.37 1.57
N GLU A 71 15.76 -12.18 2.61
CA GLU A 71 16.51 -13.25 3.28
C GLU A 71 15.59 -14.33 3.85
N LYS A 72 14.44 -13.95 4.37
CA LYS A 72 13.53 -14.86 5.05
C LYS A 72 12.60 -15.63 4.10
N TYR A 73 12.07 -14.97 3.07
CA TYR A 73 11.01 -15.53 2.23
C TYR A 73 11.48 -15.85 0.82
N PHE A 74 12.59 -15.27 0.39
CA PHE A 74 13.08 -15.37 -0.99
C PHE A 74 14.60 -15.61 -1.04
N PRO A 75 15.10 -16.69 -0.39
CA PRO A 75 16.54 -16.87 -0.21
C PRO A 75 17.31 -17.11 -1.52
N GLU A 76 16.69 -17.69 -2.53
CA GLU A 76 17.34 -17.98 -3.84
C GLU A 76 16.32 -18.05 -4.98
N GLY A 77 16.76 -17.72 -6.20
CA GLY A 77 16.00 -17.97 -7.42
C GLY A 77 14.80 -17.04 -7.66
N HIS A 78 14.78 -15.87 -7.03
CA HIS A 78 13.76 -14.87 -7.20
C HIS A 78 14.30 -13.65 -7.94
N SER A 79 13.52 -13.12 -8.90
CA SER A 79 13.79 -11.81 -9.48
C SER A 79 13.18 -10.74 -8.60
N VAL A 80 13.97 -9.74 -8.21
CA VAL A 80 13.54 -8.67 -7.29
C VAL A 80 13.53 -7.35 -8.03
N TYR A 81 12.41 -6.67 -7.98
CA TYR A 81 12.17 -5.39 -8.63
C TYR A 81 11.79 -4.32 -7.60
N LEU A 82 12.11 -3.09 -7.90
CA LEU A 82 11.76 -1.92 -7.10
C LEU A 82 11.14 -0.85 -7.99
N ALA A 83 9.95 -0.38 -7.65
CA ALA A 83 9.33 0.79 -8.25
C ALA A 83 8.94 1.78 -7.15
N VAL A 84 9.47 2.99 -7.22
CA VAL A 84 9.13 4.07 -6.30
C VAL A 84 8.06 4.94 -6.93
N VAL A 85 6.93 5.08 -6.23
CA VAL A 85 5.83 5.93 -6.67
C VAL A 85 6.14 7.38 -6.26
N PRO A 86 6.25 8.31 -7.22
CA PRO A 86 6.47 9.71 -6.90
C PRO A 86 5.29 10.28 -6.10
N ASP A 87 5.60 11.12 -5.11
CA ASP A 87 4.57 11.92 -4.46
C ASP A 87 4.06 13.00 -5.40
N LYS A 88 2.80 13.37 -5.26
CA LYS A 88 2.19 14.43 -6.09
C LYS A 88 2.94 15.76 -5.98
N ALA A 89 3.56 16.04 -4.84
CA ALA A 89 4.35 17.26 -4.63
C ALA A 89 5.52 17.41 -5.63
N GLU A 90 6.04 16.29 -6.17
CA GLU A 90 7.11 16.33 -7.18
C GLU A 90 6.66 16.98 -8.50
N PHE A 91 5.36 16.97 -8.79
CA PHE A 91 4.77 17.57 -10.00
C PHE A 91 4.20 18.98 -9.78
N THR A 92 4.53 19.61 -8.64
CA THR A 92 4.00 20.92 -8.25
C THR A 92 5.13 21.93 -8.04
N VAL A 93 4.75 23.16 -7.72
CA VAL A 93 5.66 24.13 -7.09
C VAL A 93 5.29 24.17 -5.61
N PRO A 94 6.09 23.52 -4.76
CA PRO A 94 5.77 23.44 -3.34
C PRO A 94 5.97 24.80 -2.64
N PRO A 95 5.44 24.96 -1.42
CA PRO A 95 5.68 26.14 -0.61
C PRO A 95 7.17 26.37 -0.34
N GLU A 96 7.54 27.64 -0.11
CA GLU A 96 8.91 28.03 0.22
C GLU A 96 9.46 27.24 1.42
N GLY A 97 10.66 26.72 1.27
CA GLY A 97 11.35 25.93 2.30
C GLY A 97 11.03 24.44 2.30
N TYR A 98 10.07 23.96 1.51
CA TYR A 98 9.81 22.53 1.35
C TYR A 98 10.35 22.01 0.01
N VAL A 99 11.10 20.91 0.08
CA VAL A 99 11.60 20.17 -1.08
C VAL A 99 11.12 18.71 -0.94
N PRO A 100 10.24 18.22 -1.81
CA PRO A 100 9.82 16.83 -1.77
C PRO A 100 11.02 15.92 -2.07
N ALA A 101 11.01 14.73 -1.47
CA ALA A 101 11.98 13.70 -1.82
C ALA A 101 11.65 13.17 -3.22
N GLY A 102 12.64 13.17 -4.11
CA GLY A 102 12.48 12.68 -5.47
C GLY A 102 12.38 11.17 -5.55
N ALA A 103 11.49 10.67 -6.39
CA ALA A 103 11.32 9.22 -6.59
C ALA A 103 12.56 8.57 -7.20
N GLN A 104 13.21 9.24 -8.14
CA GLN A 104 14.43 8.74 -8.78
C GLN A 104 15.61 8.65 -7.81
N GLU A 105 15.84 9.70 -7.00
CA GLU A 105 16.88 9.70 -5.98
C GLU A 105 16.61 8.65 -4.90
N THR A 106 15.35 8.49 -4.50
CA THR A 106 14.93 7.47 -3.55
C THR A 106 15.15 6.07 -4.11
N SER A 107 14.80 5.82 -5.38
CA SER A 107 15.04 4.57 -6.08
C SER A 107 16.52 4.25 -6.15
N ALA A 108 17.36 5.20 -6.56
CA ALA A 108 18.81 5.04 -6.63
C ALA A 108 19.40 4.68 -5.26
N TYR A 109 18.97 5.38 -4.19
CA TYR A 109 19.42 5.09 -2.83
C TYR A 109 19.12 3.66 -2.39
N LEU A 110 17.91 3.17 -2.70
CA LEU A 110 17.48 1.82 -2.33
C LEU A 110 18.21 0.75 -3.14
N THR A 111 18.33 0.94 -4.47
CA THR A 111 18.96 -0.06 -5.35
C THR A 111 20.46 -0.21 -5.14
N GLU A 112 21.18 0.85 -4.73
CA GLU A 112 22.57 0.73 -4.28
C GLU A 112 22.74 -0.20 -3.07
N ARG A 113 21.67 -0.44 -2.30
CA ARG A 113 21.67 -1.18 -1.03
C ARG A 113 20.89 -2.48 -1.07
N LEU A 114 20.09 -2.70 -2.10
CA LEU A 114 19.30 -3.92 -2.33
C LEU A 114 19.72 -4.53 -3.65
N ASP A 115 19.81 -5.84 -3.70
CA ASP A 115 19.97 -6.56 -4.96
C ASP A 115 18.61 -6.63 -5.68
N ALA A 116 18.22 -5.51 -6.30
CA ALA A 116 16.93 -5.33 -6.96
C ALA A 116 17.08 -4.51 -8.24
N GLU A 117 16.31 -4.86 -9.25
CA GLU A 117 16.21 -4.09 -10.49
C GLU A 117 15.25 -2.92 -10.30
N ALA A 118 15.74 -1.69 -10.52
CA ALA A 118 14.90 -0.50 -10.50
C ALA A 118 14.06 -0.41 -11.76
N VAL A 119 12.76 -0.21 -11.61
CA VAL A 119 11.86 0.14 -12.71
C VAL A 119 11.40 1.59 -12.50
N ASP A 120 11.95 2.51 -13.29
CA ASP A 120 11.61 3.93 -13.20
C ASP A 120 10.26 4.21 -13.85
N ILE A 121 9.26 4.47 -13.02
CA ILE A 121 7.89 4.78 -13.43
C ILE A 121 7.58 6.29 -13.38
N ALA A 122 8.45 7.10 -12.77
CA ALA A 122 8.22 8.53 -12.60
C ALA A 122 8.04 9.31 -13.92
N PRO A 123 8.82 9.01 -15.00
CA PRO A 123 8.64 9.70 -16.29
C PRO A 123 7.31 9.41 -17.00
N LEU A 124 6.56 8.41 -16.54
CA LEU A 124 5.26 8.02 -17.11
C LEU A 124 4.09 8.78 -16.49
N LEU A 125 4.37 9.63 -15.48
CA LEU A 125 3.36 10.28 -14.66
C LEU A 125 3.47 11.79 -14.74
N THR A 126 2.33 12.44 -14.57
CA THR A 126 2.17 13.88 -14.50
C THR A 126 1.23 14.24 -13.35
N LEU A 127 1.08 15.53 -13.02
CA LEU A 127 0.14 15.97 -12.00
C LEU A 127 -1.32 15.54 -12.30
N GLU A 128 -1.68 15.54 -13.56
CA GLU A 128 -3.01 15.21 -14.06
C GLU A 128 -3.39 13.73 -13.85
N ASP A 129 -2.40 12.87 -13.60
CA ASP A 129 -2.63 11.44 -13.32
C ASP A 129 -3.03 11.18 -11.87
N TYR A 130 -3.05 12.20 -11.03
CA TYR A 130 -3.47 12.13 -9.64
C TYR A 130 -4.86 12.73 -9.43
N TYR A 131 -5.55 12.31 -8.34
CA TYR A 131 -6.78 12.97 -7.92
C TYR A 131 -6.49 14.37 -7.39
N ARG A 132 -7.41 15.32 -7.57
CA ARG A 132 -7.28 16.68 -7.01
C ARG A 132 -7.38 16.68 -5.49
N THR A 133 -8.27 15.85 -4.96
CA THR A 133 -8.65 15.87 -3.56
C THR A 133 -8.00 14.77 -2.72
N ASP A 134 -7.12 13.93 -3.32
CA ASP A 134 -6.51 12.78 -2.67
C ASP A 134 -5.04 12.60 -3.10
N PRO A 135 -4.15 12.04 -2.27
CA PRO A 135 -2.76 11.80 -2.67
C PRO A 135 -2.61 10.80 -3.81
N HIS A 136 -3.54 9.86 -3.95
CA HIS A 136 -3.38 8.75 -4.87
C HIS A 136 -3.50 9.16 -6.35
N TRP A 137 -2.90 8.35 -7.18
CA TRP A 137 -3.07 8.36 -8.63
C TRP A 137 -4.40 7.76 -9.07
N ARG A 138 -4.80 8.04 -10.31
CA ARG A 138 -6.06 7.60 -10.92
C ARG A 138 -5.81 6.32 -11.72
N GLN A 139 -6.53 5.24 -11.41
CA GLN A 139 -6.28 3.93 -12.02
C GLN A 139 -6.30 3.96 -13.55
N GLU A 140 -7.23 4.71 -14.14
CA GLU A 140 -7.40 4.79 -15.58
C GLU A 140 -6.20 5.42 -16.31
N GLN A 141 -5.28 6.04 -15.58
CA GLN A 141 -4.03 6.60 -16.12
C GLN A 141 -2.84 5.64 -15.96
N LEU A 142 -3.01 4.52 -15.26
CA LEU A 142 -1.89 3.66 -14.86
C LEU A 142 -1.54 2.56 -15.86
N ARG A 143 -2.25 2.44 -16.98
CA ARG A 143 -1.95 1.40 -17.98
C ARG A 143 -0.48 1.46 -18.46
N PRO A 144 0.10 2.62 -18.79
CA PRO A 144 1.51 2.71 -19.17
C PRO A 144 2.47 2.25 -18.05
N VAL A 145 2.13 2.53 -16.78
CA VAL A 145 2.90 2.10 -15.62
C VAL A 145 2.83 0.57 -15.47
N ALA A 146 1.62 -0.01 -15.54
CA ALA A 146 1.43 -1.45 -15.44
C ALA A 146 2.18 -2.20 -16.55
N GLU A 147 2.06 -1.75 -17.79
CA GLU A 147 2.76 -2.35 -18.93
C GLU A 147 4.28 -2.28 -18.79
N THR A 148 4.81 -1.17 -18.31
CA THR A 148 6.25 -0.99 -18.09
C THR A 148 6.77 -1.96 -17.04
N LEU A 149 6.05 -2.11 -15.92
CA LEU A 149 6.37 -3.09 -14.88
C LEU A 149 6.27 -4.52 -15.40
N LEU A 150 5.18 -4.88 -16.09
CA LEU A 150 5.01 -6.22 -16.66
C LEU A 150 6.14 -6.57 -17.64
N ARG A 151 6.54 -5.63 -18.53
CA ARG A 151 7.66 -5.84 -19.46
C ARG A 151 8.99 -6.02 -18.73
N ALA A 152 9.27 -5.20 -17.73
CA ALA A 152 10.49 -5.31 -16.93
C ALA A 152 10.56 -6.67 -16.22
N MET A 153 9.45 -7.13 -15.68
CA MET A 153 9.34 -8.44 -15.03
C MET A 153 9.20 -9.62 -16.02
N GLY A 154 9.25 -9.38 -17.33
CA GLY A 154 9.11 -10.43 -18.35
C GLY A 154 7.74 -11.14 -18.33
N ALA A 155 6.72 -10.49 -17.80
CA ALA A 155 5.36 -10.99 -17.78
C ALA A 155 4.59 -10.62 -19.05
N ALA A 156 3.48 -11.31 -19.30
CA ALA A 156 2.61 -10.99 -20.42
C ALA A 156 1.98 -9.61 -20.22
N VAL A 157 1.96 -8.81 -21.29
CA VAL A 157 1.24 -7.55 -21.31
C VAL A 157 -0.11 -7.81 -21.95
N PRO A 158 -1.24 -7.50 -21.25
CA PRO A 158 -2.56 -7.76 -21.77
C PRO A 158 -2.88 -6.87 -22.98
N GLU A 159 -3.74 -7.37 -23.85
CA GLU A 159 -4.37 -6.53 -24.89
C GLU A 159 -5.47 -5.67 -24.26
N THR A 160 -5.55 -4.41 -24.65
CA THR A 160 -6.48 -3.43 -24.08
C THR A 160 -7.71 -3.17 -24.96
N ALA A 161 -7.88 -3.94 -26.05
CA ALA A 161 -8.99 -3.74 -27.01
C ALA A 161 -10.39 -3.89 -26.39
N ASP A 162 -10.52 -4.73 -25.39
CA ASP A 162 -11.79 -5.00 -24.68
C ASP A 162 -11.87 -4.28 -23.32
N GLU A 163 -10.96 -3.32 -23.08
CA GLU A 163 -10.95 -2.54 -21.86
C GLU A 163 -12.05 -1.46 -21.89
N THR A 164 -12.74 -1.32 -20.78
CA THR A 164 -13.81 -0.34 -20.62
C THR A 164 -13.52 0.58 -19.44
N LEU A 165 -13.63 1.89 -19.66
CA LEU A 165 -13.58 2.89 -18.61
C LEU A 165 -14.93 2.97 -17.88
N CYS A 166 -14.93 2.71 -16.59
CA CYS A 166 -16.07 2.83 -15.71
C CYS A 166 -15.85 3.94 -14.68
N ALA A 167 -16.92 4.41 -14.06
CA ALA A 167 -16.87 5.39 -12.99
C ALA A 167 -17.84 5.02 -11.87
N LEU A 168 -17.47 5.28 -10.62
CA LEU A 168 -18.41 5.23 -9.51
C LEU A 168 -19.38 6.42 -9.60
N GLU A 169 -20.63 6.19 -9.22
CA GLU A 169 -21.61 7.27 -9.10
C GLU A 169 -21.25 8.20 -7.95
N GLY A 170 -21.39 9.51 -8.18
CA GLY A 170 -21.17 10.54 -7.17
C GLY A 170 -19.79 11.19 -7.25
N GLU A 171 -19.55 12.08 -6.32
CA GLU A 171 -18.32 12.84 -6.20
C GLU A 171 -17.32 12.10 -5.32
N PHE A 172 -16.06 12.04 -5.74
CA PHE A 172 -14.96 11.57 -4.89
C PHE A 172 -14.32 12.78 -4.21
N ARG A 173 -14.42 12.78 -2.88
CA ARG A 173 -13.82 13.76 -1.98
C ARG A 173 -12.79 13.05 -1.12
N GLY A 174 -11.54 13.06 -1.58
CA GLY A 174 -10.44 12.35 -0.94
C GLY A 174 -9.92 12.99 0.34
N SER A 175 -8.80 12.50 0.81
CA SER A 175 -8.23 12.83 2.12
C SER A 175 -7.78 14.29 2.27
N TYR A 176 -7.63 15.04 1.17
CA TYR A 176 -7.27 16.47 1.20
C TYR A 176 -8.50 17.39 1.20
N TRP A 177 -9.70 16.83 0.99
CA TRP A 177 -10.92 17.62 0.99
C TRP A 177 -11.12 18.36 2.31
N GLY A 178 -11.35 19.68 2.25
CA GLY A 178 -11.56 20.52 3.41
C GLY A 178 -10.31 20.78 4.28
N LYS A 179 -9.12 20.40 3.80
CA LYS A 179 -7.85 20.65 4.52
C LYS A 179 -7.04 21.81 3.94
N THR A 180 -7.54 22.47 2.91
CA THR A 180 -6.90 23.59 2.22
C THR A 180 -7.71 24.86 2.40
N GLU A 181 -7.04 26.04 2.36
CA GLU A 181 -7.72 27.34 2.36
C GLU A 181 -8.51 27.57 1.07
N GLU A 182 -7.95 27.12 -0.06
CA GLU A 182 -8.62 27.15 -1.36
C GLU A 182 -9.53 25.92 -1.50
N SER A 183 -10.71 26.13 -2.12
CA SER A 183 -11.64 25.05 -2.38
C SER A 183 -11.14 24.19 -3.55
N LEU A 184 -10.98 22.90 -3.30
CA LEU A 184 -10.74 21.92 -4.35
C LEU A 184 -12.05 21.54 -5.07
N GLN A 185 -11.96 21.24 -6.35
CA GLN A 185 -13.08 20.61 -7.05
C GLN A 185 -13.09 19.12 -6.75
N PRO A 186 -14.28 18.51 -6.51
CA PRO A 186 -14.35 17.07 -6.30
C PRO A 186 -13.87 16.32 -7.53
N ASP A 187 -13.39 15.12 -7.31
CA ASP A 187 -12.99 14.19 -8.36
C ASP A 187 -14.16 13.28 -8.75
N VAL A 188 -13.95 12.50 -9.82
CA VAL A 188 -14.71 11.31 -10.15
C VAL A 188 -13.76 10.13 -10.00
N LEU A 189 -14.16 9.10 -9.27
CA LEU A 189 -13.37 7.89 -9.17
C LEU A 189 -13.72 6.99 -10.36
N SER A 190 -12.75 6.86 -11.27
CA SER A 190 -12.85 6.00 -12.44
C SER A 190 -11.97 4.77 -12.31
N TYR A 191 -12.33 3.70 -13.01
CA TYR A 191 -11.61 2.44 -13.00
C TYR A 191 -11.78 1.71 -14.35
N LEU A 192 -10.84 0.82 -14.65
CA LEU A 192 -10.80 0.04 -15.88
C LEU A 192 -11.41 -1.35 -15.64
N THR A 193 -12.25 -1.83 -16.54
CA THR A 193 -12.68 -3.22 -16.56
C THR A 193 -12.27 -3.90 -17.85
N SER A 194 -12.00 -5.20 -17.77
CA SER A 194 -11.77 -6.08 -18.90
C SER A 194 -12.20 -7.49 -18.52
N PRO A 195 -12.41 -8.40 -19.48
CA PRO A 195 -12.69 -9.80 -19.18
C PRO A 195 -11.62 -10.45 -18.28
N GLY A 196 -10.36 -10.02 -18.42
CA GLY A 196 -9.25 -10.47 -17.56
C GLY A 196 -9.42 -10.02 -16.11
N LEU A 197 -9.73 -8.75 -15.88
CA LEU A 197 -9.96 -8.19 -14.54
C LEU A 197 -11.21 -8.76 -13.87
N GLU A 198 -12.30 -8.92 -14.62
CA GLU A 198 -13.55 -9.49 -14.11
C GLU A 198 -13.43 -10.98 -13.78
N GLY A 199 -12.53 -11.70 -14.46
CA GLY A 199 -12.23 -13.11 -14.20
C GLY A 199 -11.35 -13.34 -12.97
N CYS A 200 -10.71 -12.30 -12.43
CA CYS A 200 -9.86 -12.39 -11.24
C CYS A 200 -10.69 -12.63 -9.99
N THR A 201 -10.16 -13.46 -9.08
CA THR A 201 -10.71 -13.64 -7.73
C THR A 201 -9.69 -13.20 -6.69
N VAL A 202 -10.15 -12.55 -5.62
CA VAL A 202 -9.31 -12.03 -4.54
C VAL A 202 -9.70 -12.72 -3.24
N TYR A 203 -8.79 -13.49 -2.67
CA TYR A 203 -8.92 -14.05 -1.34
C TYR A 203 -8.29 -13.10 -0.31
N ASN A 204 -9.08 -12.71 0.69
CA ASN A 204 -8.67 -11.84 1.79
C ASN A 204 -8.36 -12.68 3.03
N TYR A 205 -7.10 -12.71 3.45
CA TYR A 205 -6.63 -13.50 4.61
C TYR A 205 -7.11 -12.95 5.96
N GLU A 206 -7.52 -11.68 6.04
CA GLU A 206 -8.02 -11.08 7.29
C GLU A 206 -9.45 -11.49 7.58
N THR A 207 -10.27 -11.62 6.54
CA THR A 207 -11.71 -11.86 6.66
C THR A 207 -12.13 -13.27 6.26
N ASP A 208 -11.19 -14.10 5.78
CA ASP A 208 -11.43 -15.43 5.23
C ASP A 208 -12.55 -15.42 4.18
N SER A 209 -12.49 -14.45 3.27
CA SER A 209 -13.51 -14.23 2.24
C SER A 209 -12.91 -14.08 0.85
N THR A 210 -13.72 -14.32 -0.16
CA THR A 210 -13.35 -14.18 -1.57
C THR A 210 -14.26 -13.16 -2.24
N GLY A 211 -13.67 -12.29 -3.07
CA GLY A 211 -14.35 -11.28 -3.86
C GLY A 211 -13.69 -11.07 -5.22
N GLY A 212 -14.02 -9.97 -5.88
CA GLY A 212 -13.34 -9.48 -7.09
C GLY A 212 -12.25 -8.46 -6.77
N VAL A 213 -11.57 -7.96 -7.80
CA VAL A 213 -10.56 -6.89 -7.66
C VAL A 213 -11.20 -5.54 -7.31
N TYR A 214 -12.50 -5.39 -7.56
CA TYR A 214 -13.29 -4.21 -7.24
C TYR A 214 -14.34 -4.56 -6.18
N ASP A 215 -14.27 -3.89 -5.03
CA ASP A 215 -15.19 -4.07 -3.90
C ASP A 215 -16.17 -2.89 -3.83
N TYR A 216 -17.30 -3.05 -4.51
CA TYR A 216 -18.35 -2.02 -4.55
C TYR A 216 -19.03 -1.80 -3.20
N ALA A 217 -18.96 -2.76 -2.28
CA ALA A 217 -19.51 -2.60 -0.94
C ALA A 217 -18.60 -1.72 -0.08
N ALA A 218 -17.27 -1.95 -0.10
CA ALA A 218 -16.30 -1.11 0.58
C ALA A 218 -16.29 0.32 0.03
N ALA A 219 -16.50 0.48 -1.28
CA ALA A 219 -16.55 1.78 -1.94
C ALA A 219 -17.70 2.68 -1.48
N GLN A 220 -18.76 2.13 -0.85
CA GLN A 220 -19.86 2.93 -0.31
C GLN A 220 -19.43 3.77 0.90
N ASP A 221 -18.51 3.26 1.70
CA ASP A 221 -17.99 3.95 2.89
C ASP A 221 -16.76 4.81 2.54
N ALA A 222 -15.88 4.29 1.70
CA ALA A 222 -14.65 4.95 1.25
C ALA A 222 -14.43 4.66 -0.26
N PRO A 223 -14.70 5.61 -1.18
CA PRO A 223 -14.67 5.33 -2.61
C PRO A 223 -13.37 4.68 -3.13
N TYR A 224 -12.21 5.08 -2.60
CA TYR A 224 -10.92 4.49 -3.00
C TYR A 224 -10.76 3.01 -2.56
N ASP A 225 -11.53 2.56 -1.56
CA ASP A 225 -11.56 1.16 -1.14
C ASP A 225 -12.26 0.24 -2.16
N LEU A 226 -12.78 0.79 -3.28
CA LEU A 226 -13.13 0.03 -4.47
C LEU A 226 -11.98 -0.91 -4.87
N PHE A 227 -10.75 -0.42 -4.80
CA PHE A 227 -9.58 -1.14 -5.21
C PHE A 227 -9.10 -2.09 -4.11
N LEU A 228 -9.28 -3.42 -4.32
CA LEU A 228 -8.82 -4.49 -3.42
C LEU A 228 -9.31 -4.34 -1.97
N SER A 229 -10.51 -3.79 -1.76
CA SER A 229 -11.09 -3.52 -0.43
C SER A 229 -10.24 -2.59 0.44
N GLY A 230 -9.40 -1.73 -0.16
CA GLY A 230 -8.58 -0.74 0.53
C GLY A 230 -7.35 -1.31 1.26
N SER A 231 -7.16 -0.88 2.49
CA SER A 231 -6.01 -1.24 3.32
C SER A 231 -6.15 -2.65 3.89
N ARG A 232 -5.55 -3.64 3.24
CA ARG A 232 -5.50 -5.04 3.67
C ARG A 232 -4.06 -5.50 3.81
N SER A 233 -3.77 -6.30 4.84
CA SER A 233 -2.43 -6.79 5.13
C SER A 233 -1.92 -7.82 4.13
N LEU A 234 -2.81 -8.73 3.70
CA LEU A 234 -2.47 -9.80 2.77
C LEU A 234 -3.69 -10.21 1.93
N LEU A 235 -3.53 -10.11 0.62
CA LEU A 235 -4.48 -10.59 -0.36
C LEU A 235 -3.79 -11.56 -1.32
N ARG A 236 -4.54 -12.55 -1.83
CA ARG A 236 -4.14 -13.39 -2.95
C ARG A 236 -5.12 -13.21 -4.10
N ILE A 237 -4.62 -12.78 -5.24
CA ILE A 237 -5.38 -12.59 -6.46
C ILE A 237 -5.06 -13.76 -7.39
N GLU A 238 -6.07 -14.42 -7.91
CA GLU A 238 -5.94 -15.50 -8.89
C GLU A 238 -6.57 -15.06 -10.20
N ASN A 239 -5.80 -15.15 -11.28
CA ASN A 239 -6.26 -14.90 -12.63
C ASN A 239 -6.22 -16.22 -13.44
N PRO A 240 -7.36 -16.83 -13.72
CA PRO A 240 -7.41 -18.11 -14.46
C PRO A 240 -7.03 -17.95 -15.95
N ALA A 241 -7.02 -16.74 -16.50
CA ALA A 241 -6.70 -16.46 -17.89
C ALA A 241 -5.20 -16.30 -18.14
N ALA A 242 -4.41 -16.00 -17.10
CA ALA A 242 -2.95 -15.85 -17.20
C ALA A 242 -2.22 -17.17 -16.94
N ASP A 243 -0.90 -17.17 -17.19
CA ASP A 243 -0.05 -18.33 -16.93
C ASP A 243 -0.03 -18.64 -15.41
N ARG A 244 -0.54 -19.80 -15.05
CA ARG A 244 -0.66 -20.24 -13.66
C ARG A 244 0.67 -20.45 -12.94
N GLU A 245 1.75 -20.66 -13.67
CA GLU A 245 3.08 -20.83 -13.10
C GLU A 245 3.75 -19.47 -12.78
N ARG A 246 3.24 -18.38 -13.35
CA ARG A 246 3.73 -17.03 -13.07
C ARG A 246 3.11 -16.50 -11.77
N VAL A 247 3.97 -16.25 -10.81
CA VAL A 247 3.57 -15.71 -9.50
C VAL A 247 4.30 -14.41 -9.23
N LEU A 248 3.56 -13.41 -8.76
CA LEU A 248 4.09 -12.12 -8.32
C LEU A 248 3.79 -11.91 -6.84
N VAL A 249 4.78 -11.47 -6.08
CA VAL A 249 4.60 -10.99 -4.70
C VAL A 249 4.89 -9.49 -4.67
N VAL A 250 3.88 -8.69 -4.40
CA VAL A 250 3.99 -7.23 -4.32
C VAL A 250 3.95 -6.80 -2.86
N PHE A 251 5.07 -6.29 -2.35
CA PHE A 251 5.09 -5.53 -1.11
C PHE A 251 4.73 -4.09 -1.43
N ARG A 252 3.67 -3.58 -0.82
CA ARG A 252 3.02 -2.35 -1.29
C ARG A 252 2.55 -1.44 -0.16
N ASP A 253 2.26 -0.19 -0.51
CA ASP A 253 1.38 0.70 0.23
C ASP A 253 0.03 0.88 -0.50
N SER A 254 -0.75 1.90 -0.13
CA SER A 254 -2.09 2.12 -0.67
C SER A 254 -2.12 2.48 -2.18
N PHE A 255 -1.03 3.00 -2.72
CA PHE A 255 -0.94 3.23 -4.17
C PHE A 255 -1.02 1.92 -4.96
N GLY A 256 -0.50 0.83 -4.40
CA GLY A 256 -0.62 -0.50 -5.01
C GLY A 256 -2.06 -0.99 -5.14
N SER A 257 -3.01 -0.47 -4.36
CA SER A 257 -4.40 -0.95 -4.42
C SER A 257 -5.01 -0.80 -5.82
N SER A 258 -4.78 0.33 -6.48
CA SER A 258 -5.32 0.59 -7.83
C SER A 258 -4.44 0.02 -8.95
N LEU A 259 -3.13 -0.15 -8.75
CA LEU A 259 -2.23 -0.67 -9.78
C LEU A 259 -2.21 -2.20 -9.86
N ILE A 260 -2.24 -2.89 -8.71
CA ILE A 260 -2.11 -4.36 -8.65
C ILE A 260 -3.18 -5.09 -9.48
N PRO A 261 -4.45 -4.68 -9.55
CA PRO A 261 -5.41 -5.28 -10.49
C PRO A 261 -4.89 -5.33 -11.92
N LEU A 262 -4.27 -4.25 -12.41
CA LEU A 262 -3.72 -4.19 -13.77
C LEU A 262 -2.48 -5.10 -13.94
N LEU A 263 -1.68 -5.29 -12.89
CA LEU A 263 -0.55 -6.24 -12.89
C LEU A 263 -1.04 -7.69 -12.87
N ALA A 264 -2.17 -7.97 -12.21
CA ALA A 264 -2.72 -9.31 -12.12
C ALA A 264 -3.15 -9.87 -13.49
N GLU A 265 -3.35 -9.04 -14.50
CA GLU A 265 -3.62 -9.51 -15.86
C GLU A 265 -2.43 -10.25 -16.48
N GLY A 266 -1.19 -9.99 -16.03
CA GLY A 266 0.03 -10.65 -16.50
C GLY A 266 0.48 -11.87 -15.68
N TYR A 267 -0.21 -12.20 -14.58
CA TYR A 267 0.19 -13.24 -13.63
C TYR A 267 -0.98 -14.16 -13.26
N GLY A 268 -0.70 -15.46 -13.14
CA GLY A 268 -1.69 -16.43 -12.66
C GLY A 268 -2.03 -16.26 -11.18
N THR A 269 -1.06 -15.81 -10.38
CA THR A 269 -1.27 -15.50 -8.96
C THR A 269 -0.49 -14.24 -8.57
N VAL A 270 -1.17 -13.33 -7.84
CA VAL A 270 -0.51 -12.17 -7.23
C VAL A 270 -0.80 -12.15 -5.75
N TYR A 271 0.25 -12.07 -4.94
CA TYR A 271 0.14 -11.76 -3.51
C TYR A 271 0.39 -10.27 -3.29
N ALA A 272 -0.60 -9.56 -2.75
CA ALA A 272 -0.46 -8.16 -2.33
C ALA A 272 -0.25 -8.11 -0.82
N VAL A 273 0.91 -7.62 -0.38
CA VAL A 273 1.35 -7.64 1.01
C VAL A 273 1.61 -6.21 1.49
N ASP A 274 0.90 -5.78 2.53
CA ASP A 274 1.14 -4.50 3.17
C ASP A 274 1.72 -4.71 4.57
N ILE A 275 3.05 -4.62 4.68
CA ILE A 275 3.77 -4.83 5.94
C ILE A 275 3.58 -3.71 6.96
N ARG A 276 2.77 -2.69 6.67
CA ARG A 276 2.31 -1.74 7.69
C ARG A 276 1.25 -2.35 8.60
N TYR A 277 0.49 -3.34 8.10
CA TYR A 277 -0.62 -3.99 8.80
C TYR A 277 -0.30 -5.41 9.28
N ILE A 278 0.70 -6.09 8.70
CA ILE A 278 1.18 -7.39 9.16
C ILE A 278 2.68 -7.32 9.45
N ALA A 279 3.10 -7.83 10.62
CA ALA A 279 4.51 -7.92 10.92
C ALA A 279 5.21 -8.87 9.97
N SER A 280 6.38 -8.47 9.46
CA SER A 280 7.19 -9.29 8.54
C SER A 280 7.39 -10.72 9.03
N ASP A 281 7.63 -10.90 10.34
CA ASP A 281 7.81 -12.23 10.95
C ASP A 281 6.52 -13.07 11.05
N ALA A 282 5.36 -12.44 10.95
CA ALA A 282 4.07 -13.13 11.05
C ALA A 282 3.64 -13.77 9.72
N LEU A 283 4.12 -13.28 8.58
CA LEU A 283 3.73 -13.76 7.24
C LEU A 283 3.90 -15.28 7.10
N GLN A 284 5.00 -15.86 7.60
CA GLN A 284 5.26 -17.32 7.52
C GLN A 284 4.19 -18.19 8.19
N ARG A 285 3.36 -17.62 9.07
CA ARG A 285 2.27 -18.35 9.75
C ARG A 285 1.01 -18.40 8.90
N VAL A 286 0.92 -17.54 7.90
CA VAL A 286 -0.29 -17.31 7.11
C VAL A 286 -0.10 -17.74 5.66
N VAL A 287 1.09 -17.53 5.09
CA VAL A 287 1.39 -17.79 3.69
C VAL A 287 2.79 -18.36 3.52
N SER A 288 2.95 -19.21 2.49
CA SER A 288 4.23 -19.63 1.95
C SER A 288 4.27 -19.20 0.49
N PHE A 289 5.24 -18.38 0.12
CA PHE A 289 5.38 -17.92 -1.26
C PHE A 289 6.03 -19.02 -2.12
N PRO A 290 5.55 -19.26 -3.35
CA PRO A 290 6.15 -20.23 -4.27
C PRO A 290 7.60 -19.86 -4.63
N GLN A 291 8.42 -20.85 -4.87
CA GLN A 291 9.76 -20.63 -5.42
C GLN A 291 9.66 -20.08 -6.85
N GLY A 292 10.59 -19.22 -7.21
CA GLY A 292 10.63 -18.59 -8.54
C GLY A 292 9.60 -17.48 -8.75
N ALA A 293 8.90 -17.05 -7.70
CA ALA A 293 8.03 -15.88 -7.78
C ALA A 293 8.85 -14.61 -8.07
N ASP A 294 8.32 -13.72 -8.90
CA ASP A 294 8.82 -12.36 -9.01
C ASP A 294 8.45 -11.57 -7.74
N VAL A 295 9.35 -10.73 -7.27
CA VAL A 295 9.13 -9.89 -6.07
C VAL A 295 9.19 -8.42 -6.48
N LEU A 296 8.14 -7.67 -6.19
CA LEU A 296 8.07 -6.24 -6.45
C LEU A 296 7.90 -5.47 -5.14
N PHE A 297 8.84 -4.57 -4.83
CA PHE A 297 8.62 -3.52 -3.83
C PHE A 297 8.04 -2.29 -4.52
N LEU A 298 6.79 -1.96 -4.20
CA LEU A 298 6.02 -0.85 -4.78
C LEU A 298 5.58 0.09 -3.66
N TYR A 299 6.33 1.15 -3.44
CA TYR A 299 6.09 2.09 -2.35
C TYR A 299 6.21 3.53 -2.82
N SER A 300 5.39 4.41 -2.23
CA SER A 300 5.50 5.85 -2.43
C SER A 300 6.70 6.44 -1.69
N THR A 301 7.20 7.55 -2.19
CA THR A 301 8.21 8.36 -1.49
C THR A 301 7.75 8.72 -0.08
N THR A 302 6.46 9.05 0.10
CA THR A 302 5.87 9.36 1.41
C THR A 302 6.07 8.22 2.42
N VAL A 303 5.78 6.97 2.05
CA VAL A 303 5.96 5.82 2.95
C VAL A 303 7.43 5.51 3.17
N LEU A 304 8.27 5.61 2.15
CA LEU A 304 9.71 5.32 2.26
C LEU A 304 10.43 6.33 3.15
N HIS A 305 10.07 7.61 3.08
CA HIS A 305 10.63 8.65 3.96
C HIS A 305 9.94 8.73 5.34
N ASN A 306 8.90 7.90 5.57
CA ASN A 306 8.24 7.66 6.86
C ASN A 306 8.18 6.16 7.20
N SER A 307 9.23 5.42 6.91
CA SER A 307 9.28 3.94 6.91
C SER A 307 9.14 3.28 8.28
N ILE A 308 9.13 4.05 9.37
CA ILE A 308 8.88 3.54 10.73
C ILE A 308 7.53 2.78 10.84
N THR A 309 6.63 2.99 9.90
CA THR A 309 5.36 2.27 9.80
C THR A 309 5.51 0.84 9.28
N LEU A 310 6.63 0.50 8.61
CA LEU A 310 6.92 -0.84 8.10
C LEU A 310 7.29 -1.78 9.26
N LYS A 311 6.60 -2.91 9.39
CA LYS A 311 6.70 -3.83 10.53
C LYS A 311 7.55 -5.06 10.24
#